data_40ece46f710c7c06395ec1872e432db8
#
_entry.id   40ece46f710c7c06395ec1872e432db8
#
_cell.length_a   1.000
_cell.length_b   1.000
_cell.length_c   1.000
_cell.angle_alpha   90.00
_cell.angle_beta   90.00
_cell.angle_gamma   90.00
#
_symmetry.space_group_name_H-M   'P 1'
#
loop_
_entity.id
_entity.type
_entity.pdbx_description
1 polymer ?
#
loop_
_entity_poly.entity_id
_entity_poly.type
_entity_poly.pdbx_seq_one_letter_code
_entity_poly.pdbx_strand_id
1 'polypeptide(L)'
;MFIGDRGHGIRSIIKGHQQFGGHWKEKIHGRYTSSLITNEHNSSQTCLFCFKNLSHPQVAHDKVIKINNESFTCLNKKCHNKYVVLSRDKLSALAIGLAGIAKLLFGGTFLCFNHQSIKEQELQCNNLAIAFCTELACRLALVESQTL
;
A
#
# COMPACT_ATOMS: atom_id res chain seq x y z
N MET A 1 -9.30 -0.94 -12.93
CA MET A 1 -7.94 -0.45 -12.58
C MET A 1 -8.02 0.37 -11.31
N PHE A 2 -7.07 0.22 -10.37
CA PHE A 2 -7.01 1.03 -9.15
C PHE A 2 -5.98 2.14 -9.30
N ILE A 3 -6.33 3.35 -8.88
CA ILE A 3 -5.50 4.55 -9.00
C ILE A 3 -5.43 5.19 -7.60
N GLY A 4 -4.21 5.45 -7.10
CA GLY A 4 -4.02 6.18 -5.85
C GLY A 4 -4.46 7.65 -6.00
N ASP A 5 -5.03 8.21 -4.94
CA ASP A 5 -5.57 9.58 -4.93
C ASP A 5 -4.50 10.67 -4.78
N ARG A 6 -3.24 10.30 -4.61
CA ARG A 6 -2.14 11.25 -4.46
C ARG A 6 -1.95 12.07 -5.74
N GLY A 7 -1.98 13.37 -5.58
CA GLY A 7 -1.88 14.30 -6.71
C GLY A 7 -3.20 14.53 -7.43
N HIS A 8 -4.34 14.06 -6.89
CA HIS A 8 -5.66 14.12 -7.52
C HIS A 8 -6.37 15.47 -7.36
N GLY A 9 -5.87 16.38 -6.57
CA GLY A 9 -6.48 17.71 -6.38
C GLY A 9 -6.10 18.73 -7.46
N ILE A 10 -6.98 19.68 -7.74
CA ILE A 10 -6.63 20.90 -8.50
C ILE A 10 -5.52 21.61 -7.73
N ARG A 11 -4.38 21.88 -8.37
CA ARG A 11 -3.15 22.46 -7.77
C ARG A 11 -2.37 21.53 -6.83
N SER A 12 -2.63 20.23 -6.80
CA SER A 12 -1.79 19.32 -6.04
C SER A 12 -0.39 19.24 -6.66
N ILE A 13 0.65 19.36 -5.81
CA ILE A 13 2.05 19.28 -6.22
C ILE A 13 2.57 17.92 -5.72
N ILE A 14 3.02 17.09 -6.65
CA ILE A 14 3.77 15.89 -6.30
C ILE A 14 5.23 16.30 -6.18
N LYS A 15 5.82 16.11 -4.99
CA LYS A 15 7.21 16.46 -4.72
C LYS A 15 8.15 15.76 -5.72
N GLY A 16 8.94 16.53 -6.44
CA GLY A 16 9.90 16.04 -7.44
C GLY A 16 9.35 15.93 -8.87
N HIS A 17 8.04 16.15 -9.10
CA HIS A 17 7.45 16.20 -10.43
C HIS A 17 6.77 17.53 -10.66
N GLN A 18 7.01 18.14 -11.82
CA GLN A 18 6.31 19.36 -12.21
C GLN A 18 4.83 19.03 -12.48
N GLN A 19 3.96 19.59 -11.67
CA GLN A 19 2.52 19.75 -11.86
C GLN A 19 1.78 18.67 -12.70
N PHE A 20 1.71 17.44 -12.22
CA PHE A 20 0.78 16.45 -12.77
C PHE A 20 -0.39 16.17 -11.81
N GLY A 21 -0.86 17.22 -11.12
CA GLY A 21 -2.08 17.14 -10.32
C GLY A 21 -3.32 17.21 -11.20
N GLY A 22 -4.43 16.60 -10.74
CA GLY A 22 -5.71 16.63 -11.41
C GLY A 22 -6.21 15.25 -11.86
N HIS A 23 -7.33 15.26 -12.57
CA HIS A 23 -8.07 14.06 -12.98
C HIS A 23 -7.59 13.44 -14.30
N TRP A 24 -6.39 13.76 -14.77
CA TRP A 24 -5.92 13.29 -16.09
C TRP A 24 -5.72 11.76 -16.14
N LYS A 25 -5.29 11.14 -15.04
CA LYS A 25 -5.12 9.70 -14.95
C LYS A 25 -6.45 8.97 -15.16
N GLU A 26 -7.52 9.41 -14.48
CA GLU A 26 -8.86 8.88 -14.66
C GLU A 26 -9.35 9.05 -16.09
N LYS A 27 -9.16 10.23 -16.67
CA LYS A 27 -9.59 10.53 -18.03
C LYS A 27 -8.90 9.67 -19.09
N ILE A 28 -7.61 9.42 -18.94
CA ILE A 28 -6.85 8.60 -19.88
C ILE A 28 -7.21 7.13 -19.71
N HIS A 29 -7.13 6.60 -18.50
CA HIS A 29 -7.38 5.19 -18.27
C HIS A 29 -8.87 4.83 -18.35
N GLY A 30 -9.76 5.72 -17.94
CA GLY A 30 -11.22 5.52 -18.02
C GLY A 30 -11.76 5.34 -19.44
N ARG A 31 -10.98 5.70 -20.47
CA ARG A 31 -11.34 5.45 -21.89
C ARG A 31 -11.26 3.96 -22.24
N TYR A 32 -10.46 3.19 -21.54
CA TYR A 32 -10.14 1.80 -21.87
C TYR A 32 -10.59 0.81 -20.81
N THR A 33 -10.72 1.26 -19.55
CA THR A 33 -11.08 0.37 -18.42
C THR A 33 -11.74 1.17 -17.30
N SER A 34 -12.60 0.50 -16.53
CA SER A 34 -13.17 1.09 -15.32
C SER A 34 -12.07 1.42 -14.32
N SER A 35 -12.05 2.68 -13.84
CA SER A 35 -11.06 3.19 -12.90
C SER A 35 -11.70 3.47 -11.54
N LEU A 36 -11.07 3.02 -10.46
CA LEU A 36 -11.47 3.29 -9.08
C LEU A 36 -10.36 4.06 -8.38
N ILE A 37 -10.71 5.20 -7.81
CA ILE A 37 -9.79 5.99 -6.98
C ILE A 37 -9.77 5.41 -5.56
N THR A 38 -8.57 5.16 -5.07
CA THR A 38 -8.31 4.60 -3.74
C THR A 38 -7.42 5.51 -2.91
N ASN A 39 -7.65 5.53 -1.61
CA ASN A 39 -6.82 6.28 -0.67
C ASN A 39 -5.40 5.69 -0.67
N GLU A 40 -4.42 6.56 -0.87
CA GLU A 40 -3.00 6.22 -0.94
C GLU A 40 -2.26 6.51 0.37
N HIS A 41 -2.98 6.95 1.41
CA HIS A 41 -2.38 7.27 2.71
C HIS A 41 -1.62 6.08 3.28
N ASN A 42 -0.36 6.29 3.70
CA ASN A 42 0.55 5.27 4.24
C ASN A 42 0.77 4.02 3.38
N SER A 43 0.33 4.00 2.12
CA SER A 43 0.45 2.84 1.22
C SER A 43 1.90 2.37 1.02
N SER A 44 2.87 3.27 1.10
CA SER A 44 4.30 2.96 0.97
C SER A 44 5.03 2.73 2.30
N GLN A 45 4.35 2.86 3.44
CA GLN A 45 4.99 2.78 4.77
C GLN A 45 4.43 1.67 5.66
N THR A 46 3.45 0.93 5.17
CA THR A 46 2.76 -0.10 5.94
C THR A 46 3.07 -1.50 5.40
N CYS A 47 3.43 -2.41 6.28
CA CYS A 47 3.62 -3.81 5.94
C CYS A 47 2.27 -4.46 5.60
N LEU A 48 2.13 -5.05 4.42
CA LEU A 48 0.88 -5.69 3.98
C LEU A 48 0.59 -7.03 4.65
N PHE A 49 1.56 -7.59 5.40
CA PHE A 49 1.41 -8.87 6.09
C PHE A 49 1.05 -8.71 7.58
N CYS A 50 1.46 -7.63 8.22
CA CYS A 50 1.17 -7.41 9.64
C CYS A 50 0.64 -6.01 9.96
N PHE A 51 0.42 -5.18 8.96
CA PHE A 51 -0.14 -3.83 9.04
C PHE A 51 0.59 -2.88 10.00
N LYS A 52 1.87 -3.17 10.31
CA LYS A 52 2.75 -2.30 11.10
C LYS A 52 3.63 -1.46 10.19
N ASN A 53 4.11 -0.33 10.73
CA ASN A 53 5.00 0.55 10.00
C ASN A 53 6.29 -0.16 9.61
N LEU A 54 6.74 0.11 8.40
CA LEU A 54 8.00 -0.33 7.84
C LEU A 54 9.12 0.65 8.17
N SER A 55 10.35 0.16 8.10
CA SER A 55 11.55 0.96 8.28
C SER A 55 12.40 0.93 7.02
N HIS A 56 13.19 1.99 6.80
CA HIS A 56 14.16 2.00 5.73
C HIS A 56 15.38 1.14 6.10
N PRO A 57 15.86 0.27 5.21
CA PRO A 57 17.08 -0.47 5.45
C PRO A 57 18.28 0.48 5.45
N GLN A 58 19.22 0.23 6.37
CA GLN A 58 20.48 0.95 6.47
C GLN A 58 21.56 0.10 5.79
N VAL A 59 22.31 0.73 4.91
CA VAL A 59 23.44 0.10 4.23
C VAL A 59 24.72 0.78 4.70
N ALA A 60 25.64 0.01 5.27
CA ALA A 60 26.97 0.49 5.64
C ALA A 60 27.90 0.37 4.42
N HIS A 61 28.45 1.49 3.98
CA HIS A 61 29.46 1.56 2.94
C HIS A 61 30.58 2.50 3.39
N ASP A 62 31.82 2.03 3.41
CA ASP A 62 33.03 2.81 3.77
C ASP A 62 32.91 3.61 5.08
N LYS A 63 32.44 2.96 6.16
CA LYS A 63 32.21 3.57 7.49
C LYS A 63 31.09 4.64 7.52
N VAL A 64 30.36 4.84 6.42
CA VAL A 64 29.21 5.74 6.36
C VAL A 64 27.94 4.92 6.27
N ILE A 65 26.98 5.19 7.18
CA ILE A 65 25.65 4.57 7.14
C ILE A 65 24.77 5.39 6.20
N LYS A 66 24.32 4.78 5.12
CA LYS A 66 23.34 5.39 4.19
C LYS A 66 21.99 4.74 4.36
N ILE A 67 20.95 5.56 4.40
CA ILE A 67 19.56 5.10 4.44
C ILE A 67 19.09 4.94 3.00
N ASN A 68 18.60 3.74 2.67
CA ASN A 68 18.01 3.51 1.36
C ASN A 68 16.52 3.88 1.38
N ASN A 69 16.18 5.03 0.81
CA ASN A 69 14.82 5.57 0.77
C ASN A 69 13.91 4.90 -0.30
N GLU A 70 14.47 4.06 -1.16
CA GLU A 70 13.74 3.37 -2.24
C GLU A 70 13.20 2.01 -1.82
N SER A 71 13.60 1.55 -0.64
CA SER A 71 13.20 0.24 -0.13
C SER A 71 12.74 0.33 1.32
N PHE A 72 11.97 -0.68 1.71
CA PHE A 72 11.43 -0.84 3.04
C PHE A 72 11.63 -2.25 3.56
N THR A 73 11.74 -2.40 4.87
CA THR A 73 11.82 -3.69 5.55
C THR A 73 10.91 -3.72 6.77
N CYS A 74 10.32 -4.89 7.06
CA CYS A 74 9.50 -5.10 8.24
C CYS A 74 10.37 -5.57 9.40
N LEU A 75 10.42 -4.80 10.50
CA LEU A 75 11.16 -5.15 11.71
C LEU A 75 10.33 -5.92 12.74
N ASN A 76 9.05 -6.18 12.47
CA ASN A 76 8.20 -6.93 13.37
C ASN A 76 8.61 -8.41 13.40
N LYS A 77 9.14 -8.87 14.53
CA LYS A 77 9.61 -10.26 14.73
C LYS A 77 8.54 -11.33 14.49
N LYS A 78 7.25 -10.99 14.69
CA LYS A 78 6.10 -11.87 14.49
C LYS A 78 5.56 -11.83 13.04
N CYS A 79 6.12 -11.01 12.18
CA CYS A 79 5.69 -10.91 10.79
C CYS A 79 6.25 -12.06 9.97
N HIS A 80 5.42 -12.66 9.13
CA HIS A 80 5.86 -13.69 8.18
C HIS A 80 6.95 -13.15 7.24
N ASN A 81 6.83 -11.90 6.83
CA ASN A 81 7.77 -11.23 5.92
C ASN A 81 8.81 -10.35 6.65
N LYS A 82 9.24 -10.77 7.84
CA LYS A 82 10.25 -10.06 8.64
C LYS A 82 11.58 -10.00 7.89
N TYR A 83 12.23 -8.83 7.94
CA TYR A 83 13.55 -8.55 7.36
C TYR A 83 13.66 -8.66 5.82
N VAL A 84 12.58 -8.96 5.12
CA VAL A 84 12.57 -8.92 3.65
C VAL A 84 12.59 -7.46 3.20
N VAL A 85 13.49 -7.15 2.26
CA VAL A 85 13.59 -5.83 1.66
C VAL A 85 12.64 -5.75 0.47
N LEU A 86 11.71 -4.80 0.53
CA LEU A 86 10.69 -4.57 -0.49
C LEU A 86 10.94 -3.24 -1.20
N SER A 87 10.80 -3.21 -2.51
CA SER A 87 10.80 -1.97 -3.28
C SER A 87 9.58 -1.12 -2.90
N ARG A 88 9.82 0.18 -2.68
CA ARG A 88 8.78 1.14 -2.32
C ARG A 88 7.63 1.16 -3.32
N ASP A 89 7.94 1.18 -4.61
CA ASP A 89 6.93 1.31 -5.65
C ASP A 89 6.09 0.03 -5.80
N LYS A 90 6.71 -1.15 -5.70
CA LYS A 90 5.98 -2.42 -5.68
C LYS A 90 5.05 -2.53 -4.48
N LEU A 91 5.54 -2.15 -3.29
CA LEU A 91 4.75 -2.15 -2.06
C LEU A 91 3.55 -1.20 -2.18
N SER A 92 3.78 0.03 -2.65
CA SER A 92 2.73 1.04 -2.83
C SER A 92 1.68 0.58 -3.85
N ALA A 93 2.08 0.03 -4.98
CA ALA A 93 1.17 -0.48 -6.00
C ALA A 93 0.28 -1.61 -5.45
N LEU A 94 0.87 -2.53 -4.67
CA LEU A 94 0.13 -3.63 -4.05
C LEU A 94 -0.84 -3.11 -2.97
N ALA A 95 -0.42 -2.15 -2.15
CA ALA A 95 -1.26 -1.52 -1.13
C ALA A 95 -2.49 -0.82 -1.74
N ILE A 96 -2.29 -0.06 -2.83
CA ILE A 96 -3.37 0.61 -3.57
C ILE A 96 -4.33 -0.44 -4.15
N GLY A 97 -3.81 -1.52 -4.73
CA GLY A 97 -4.61 -2.62 -5.24
C GLY A 97 -5.47 -3.27 -4.16
N LEU A 98 -4.88 -3.63 -3.01
CA LEU A 98 -5.58 -4.21 -1.88
C LEU A 98 -6.63 -3.27 -1.29
N ALA A 99 -6.30 -1.98 -1.10
CA ALA A 99 -7.25 -0.98 -0.63
C ALA A 99 -8.44 -0.83 -1.58
N GLY A 100 -8.19 -0.88 -2.89
CA GLY A 100 -9.24 -0.85 -3.91
C GLY A 100 -10.14 -2.07 -3.89
N ILE A 101 -9.58 -3.27 -3.75
CA ILE A 101 -10.34 -4.51 -3.62
C ILE A 101 -11.18 -4.48 -2.33
N ALA A 102 -10.61 -4.07 -1.20
CA ALA A 102 -11.32 -3.95 0.07
C ALA A 102 -12.51 -2.99 -0.06
N LYS A 103 -12.32 -1.86 -0.72
CA LYS A 103 -13.39 -0.89 -0.97
C LYS A 103 -14.51 -1.45 -1.85
N LEU A 104 -14.18 -2.25 -2.86
CA LEU A 104 -15.18 -2.88 -3.73
C LEU A 104 -15.97 -3.98 -3.02
N LEU A 105 -15.29 -4.83 -2.24
CA LEU A 105 -15.92 -5.99 -1.62
C LEU A 105 -16.63 -5.67 -0.31
N PHE A 106 -16.08 -4.71 0.47
CA PHE A 106 -16.54 -4.43 1.83
C PHE A 106 -17.05 -2.98 2.02
N GLY A 107 -17.01 -2.15 0.99
CA GLY A 107 -17.41 -0.74 1.07
C GLY A 107 -16.46 0.15 1.87
N GLY A 108 -15.34 -0.39 2.39
CA GLY A 108 -14.39 0.32 3.23
C GLY A 108 -12.93 0.05 2.86
N THR A 109 -12.00 0.77 3.48
CA THR A 109 -10.57 0.55 3.32
C THR A 109 -9.93 0.16 4.65
N PHE A 110 -8.70 -0.33 4.64
CA PHE A 110 -7.97 -0.68 5.86
C PHE A 110 -7.73 0.55 6.74
N LEU A 111 -7.80 0.36 8.06
CA LEU A 111 -7.55 1.43 9.05
C LEU A 111 -6.20 2.12 8.84
N CYS A 112 -5.16 1.33 8.55
CA CYS A 112 -3.81 1.84 8.32
C CYS A 112 -3.69 2.74 7.08
N PHE A 113 -4.63 2.66 6.15
CA PHE A 113 -4.69 3.48 4.94
C PHE A 113 -5.74 4.60 5.02
N ASN A 114 -6.37 4.80 6.17
CA ASN A 114 -7.36 5.85 6.36
C ASN A 114 -6.80 6.98 7.23
N HIS A 115 -7.00 8.22 6.79
CA HIS A 115 -6.59 9.42 7.54
C HIS A 115 -7.66 9.91 8.53
N GLN A 116 -8.89 9.44 8.40
CA GLN A 116 -10.03 9.92 9.18
C GLN A 116 -10.37 8.99 10.35
N SER A 117 -10.83 9.56 11.47
CA SER A 117 -11.37 8.84 12.62
C SER A 117 -12.62 8.04 12.21
N ILE A 118 -12.63 6.76 12.50
CA ILE A 118 -13.56 5.78 11.96
C ILE A 118 -14.77 5.64 12.87
N LYS A 119 -15.96 5.61 12.25
CA LYS A 119 -17.20 5.20 12.92
C LYS A 119 -17.19 3.67 13.14
N GLU A 120 -17.87 3.20 14.18
CA GLU A 120 -17.89 1.77 14.58
C GLU A 120 -18.20 0.77 13.45
N GLN A 121 -19.06 1.13 12.51
CA GLN A 121 -19.41 0.31 11.35
C GLN A 121 -18.25 0.07 10.37
N GLU A 122 -17.39 1.08 10.17
CA GLU A 122 -16.19 0.94 9.35
C GLU A 122 -15.15 0.05 10.04
N LEU A 123 -15.10 0.02 11.37
CA LEU A 123 -14.21 -0.83 12.14
C LEU A 123 -14.50 -2.33 11.88
N GLN A 124 -15.77 -2.69 11.81
CA GLN A 124 -16.21 -4.06 11.57
C GLN A 124 -15.86 -4.53 10.16
N CYS A 125 -16.11 -3.69 9.14
CA CYS A 125 -15.69 -3.95 7.76
C CYS A 125 -14.17 -4.08 7.62
N ASN A 126 -13.42 -3.24 8.33
CA ASN A 126 -11.96 -3.29 8.30
C ASN A 126 -11.41 -4.59 8.92
N ASN A 127 -11.97 -5.07 10.01
CA ASN A 127 -11.55 -6.32 10.65
C ASN A 127 -11.77 -7.52 9.72
N LEU A 128 -12.91 -7.57 9.01
CA LEU A 128 -13.19 -8.58 8.01
C LEU A 128 -12.24 -8.50 6.81
N ALA A 129 -11.97 -7.29 6.31
CA ALA A 129 -11.03 -7.07 5.21
C ALA A 129 -9.60 -7.47 5.60
N ILE A 130 -9.15 -7.15 6.82
CA ILE A 130 -7.85 -7.57 7.35
C ILE A 130 -7.76 -9.08 7.45
N ALA A 131 -8.79 -9.75 8.00
CA ALA A 131 -8.82 -11.20 8.11
C ALA A 131 -8.75 -11.87 6.73
N PHE A 132 -9.53 -11.39 5.76
CA PHE A 132 -9.50 -11.89 4.38
C PHE A 132 -8.15 -11.70 3.70
N CYS A 133 -7.53 -10.52 3.83
CA CYS A 133 -6.22 -10.26 3.21
C CYS A 133 -5.10 -11.04 3.89
N THR A 134 -5.18 -11.28 5.20
CA THR A 134 -4.22 -12.13 5.92
C THR A 134 -4.31 -13.57 5.44
N GLU A 135 -5.53 -14.09 5.28
CA GLU A 135 -5.79 -15.43 4.75
C GLU A 135 -5.28 -15.56 3.30
N LEU A 136 -5.58 -14.57 2.44
CA LEU A 136 -5.12 -14.55 1.05
C LEU A 136 -3.60 -14.49 0.95
N ALA A 137 -2.95 -13.66 1.75
CA ALA A 137 -1.50 -13.54 1.80
C ALA A 137 -0.83 -14.85 2.27
N CYS A 138 -1.41 -15.52 3.27
CA CYS A 138 -0.93 -16.83 3.71
C CYS A 138 -1.05 -17.89 2.61
N ARG A 139 -2.16 -17.91 1.87
CA ARG A 139 -2.35 -18.87 0.77
C ARG A 139 -1.38 -18.62 -0.39
N LEU A 140 -1.14 -17.37 -0.77
CA LEU A 140 -0.18 -17.03 -1.81
C LEU A 140 1.26 -17.42 -1.42
N ALA A 141 1.66 -17.18 -0.17
CA ALA A 141 2.98 -17.58 0.33
C ALA A 141 3.17 -19.12 0.34
N LEU A 142 2.11 -19.88 0.58
CA LEU A 142 2.15 -21.35 0.52
C LEU A 142 2.31 -21.85 -0.92
N VAL A 143 1.72 -21.19 -1.90
CA VAL A 143 1.86 -21.57 -3.32
C VAL A 143 3.30 -21.32 -3.80
N GLU A 144 3.93 -20.20 -3.42
CA GLU A 144 5.32 -19.91 -3.79
C GLU A 144 6.32 -20.90 -3.17
N SER A 145 6.03 -21.42 -1.97
CA SER A 145 6.88 -22.43 -1.32
C SER A 145 6.77 -23.83 -1.91
N GLN A 146 5.77 -24.10 -2.75
CA GLN A 146 5.58 -25.40 -3.41
C GLN A 146 6.15 -25.42 -4.85
N THR A 147 6.60 -24.28 -5.36
CA THR A 147 7.15 -24.14 -6.74
C THR A 147 8.68 -24.05 -6.76
N LEU A 148 9.36 -24.25 -5.64
CA LEU A 148 10.81 -24.41 -5.47
C LEU A 148 11.15 -25.86 -5.12
#